data_c5758fd3e0f9c8b33bc501d277f17793
#
_entry.id   c5758fd3e0f9c8b33bc501d277f17793
#
_cell.length_a   1.000
_cell.length_b   1.000
_cell.length_c   1.000
_cell.angle_alpha   90.00
_cell.angle_beta   90.00
_cell.angle_gamma   90.00
#
_symmetry.space_group_name_H-M   'P 1'
#
loop_
_entity.id
_entity.type
_entity.pdbx_description
1 polymer ?
#
loop_
_entity_poly.entity_id
_entity_poly.type
_entity_poly.pdbx_seq_one_letter_code
_entity_poly.pdbx_strand_id
1 'polypeptide(L)'
;MMNIKVSDDQAKTVKHNVGVPMPTTAAHRGLAERLICLHDEIKGDDSLGGLNRIAIALYDESSDILKTFIHSSDGDNPLEHSTAKLSEMPGLKLLARMGGRRTLNDLEKVALAGRDHAIRLVASGYRSSYTVPIQSKGMFYGFLFLNSFETGFFTAPVLHRLRPYAELIAQIVMRELDTVRMMQAAVKVIRQVSTVRDEETGAHLARMARYTRAIALKLAPRYGLNDEFVEYLFQFAPLHDLGKISVPDHILLKPARLTPQEFNIMKGHVARGVEIVDLMVGDMGLQSLPHFPMLRNVIAYHHEAMDGSGYPYGLSGEAIPLEARIAAVADVFDALTSARPYKEPWTNDKAFDLLRSQSGTKFDPDCVAALVDSVATIGDIQARFDETVYD
;
A
#
# COMPACT_ATOMS: atom_id res chain seq x y z
N MET A 1 -4.44 15.87 -66.42
CA MET A 1 -3.19 16.30 -65.79
C MET A 1 -3.54 17.41 -64.80
N MET A 2 -3.65 17.09 -63.56
CA MET A 2 -3.92 18.07 -62.50
C MET A 2 -3.01 17.73 -61.31
N ASN A 3 -1.94 18.52 -61.16
CA ASN A 3 -0.96 18.41 -60.11
C ASN A 3 -1.59 18.86 -58.80
N ILE A 4 -1.69 17.98 -57.83
CA ILE A 4 -1.99 18.34 -56.45
C ILE A 4 -0.66 18.32 -55.68
N LYS A 5 -0.17 19.51 -55.31
CA LYS A 5 0.90 19.71 -54.34
C LYS A 5 0.37 19.34 -52.96
N VAL A 6 1.00 18.35 -52.34
CA VAL A 6 0.86 18.10 -50.90
C VAL A 6 1.80 19.07 -50.18
N SER A 7 1.25 19.94 -49.38
CA SER A 7 2.00 20.83 -48.51
C SER A 7 2.43 20.07 -47.24
N ASP A 8 3.75 19.97 -47.04
CA ASP A 8 4.36 19.71 -45.73
C ASP A 8 4.04 20.88 -44.82
N ASP A 9 3.21 20.67 -43.84
CA ASP A 9 3.27 21.41 -42.57
C ASP A 9 2.28 20.78 -41.54
N GLN A 10 2.78 20.17 -40.52
CA GLN A 10 2.29 20.22 -39.10
C GLN A 10 2.77 19.02 -38.30
N ALA A 11 4.07 18.97 -38.03
CA ALA A 11 4.55 18.33 -36.82
C ALA A 11 4.19 19.25 -35.62
N LYS A 12 2.95 19.18 -35.13
CA LYS A 12 2.57 19.80 -33.87
C LYS A 12 3.10 18.94 -32.73
N THR A 13 4.19 19.40 -32.16
CA THR A 13 4.70 18.98 -30.83
C THR A 13 3.60 19.17 -29.80
N VAL A 14 2.94 18.10 -29.41
CA VAL A 14 2.06 18.09 -28.25
C VAL A 14 2.94 18.18 -27.01
N LYS A 15 3.16 19.41 -26.54
CA LYS A 15 3.69 19.63 -25.18
C LYS A 15 2.63 19.17 -24.20
N HIS A 16 2.84 17.99 -23.64
CA HIS A 16 2.06 17.55 -22.49
C HIS A 16 2.39 18.48 -21.32
N ASN A 17 1.39 19.22 -20.92
CA ASN A 17 1.42 20.01 -19.69
C ASN A 17 1.64 19.04 -18.53
N VAL A 18 2.85 19.01 -17.98
CA VAL A 18 3.15 18.37 -16.70
C VAL A 18 2.40 19.18 -15.65
N GLY A 19 1.25 18.64 -15.22
CA GLY A 19 0.41 19.29 -14.22
C GLY A 19 1.20 19.48 -12.92
N VAL A 20 1.36 20.73 -12.52
CA VAL A 20 1.71 21.14 -11.15
C VAL A 20 0.79 20.39 -10.19
N PRO A 21 1.28 19.87 -9.04
CA PRO A 21 0.43 19.21 -8.06
C PRO A 21 -0.75 20.10 -7.73
N MET A 22 -1.97 19.62 -8.02
CA MET A 22 -3.19 20.35 -7.71
C MET A 22 -3.33 20.43 -6.19
N PRO A 23 -3.65 21.60 -5.63
CA PRO A 23 -3.97 21.71 -4.21
C PRO A 23 -5.19 20.82 -3.91
N THR A 24 -5.09 20.01 -2.87
CA THR A 24 -6.17 19.14 -2.38
C THR A 24 -7.40 19.98 -2.05
N THR A 25 -8.37 20.00 -2.96
CA THR A 25 -9.68 20.58 -2.67
C THR A 25 -10.46 19.66 -1.71
N ALA A 26 -11.35 20.22 -0.91
CA ALA A 26 -12.14 19.54 0.13
C ALA A 26 -12.93 18.28 -0.35
N ALA A 27 -12.95 18.00 -1.64
CA ALA A 27 -13.60 16.83 -2.24
C ALA A 27 -12.79 15.52 -2.15
N HIS A 28 -11.52 15.56 -1.72
CA HIS A 28 -10.60 14.41 -1.75
C HIS A 28 -9.98 14.13 -0.38
N ARG A 29 -10.79 14.14 0.68
CA ARG A 29 -10.33 13.76 2.02
C ARG A 29 -10.00 12.27 2.04
N GLY A 30 -8.78 11.94 2.48
CA GLY A 30 -8.35 10.58 2.75
C GLY A 30 -9.26 9.86 3.74
N LEU A 31 -9.15 8.55 3.82
CA LEU A 31 -9.98 7.75 4.72
C LEU A 31 -9.73 8.14 6.18
N ALA A 32 -8.46 8.45 6.54
CA ALA A 32 -8.09 8.95 7.87
C ALA A 32 -8.78 10.28 8.21
N GLU A 33 -8.80 11.25 7.28
CA GLU A 33 -9.48 12.54 7.50
C GLU A 33 -11.00 12.38 7.66
N ARG A 34 -11.60 11.46 6.89
CA ARG A 34 -13.03 11.12 7.02
C ARG A 34 -13.33 10.48 8.37
N LEU A 35 -12.42 9.64 8.88
CA LEU A 35 -12.55 9.02 10.19
C LEU A 35 -12.47 10.07 11.32
N ILE A 36 -11.58 11.06 11.18
CA ILE A 36 -11.48 12.18 12.13
C ILE A 36 -12.79 12.96 12.18
N CYS A 37 -13.35 13.35 11.03
CA CYS A 37 -14.64 14.07 10.98
C CYS A 37 -15.78 13.26 11.62
N LEU A 38 -15.84 11.94 11.36
CA LEU A 38 -16.85 11.07 11.97
C LEU A 38 -16.64 10.94 13.50
N HIS A 39 -15.41 10.91 13.96
CA HIS A 39 -15.10 10.86 15.40
C HIS A 39 -15.59 12.13 16.11
N ASP A 40 -15.31 13.30 15.51
CA ASP A 40 -15.77 14.59 16.05
C ASP A 40 -17.31 14.66 16.07
N GLU A 41 -17.98 14.18 15.03
CA GLU A 41 -19.45 14.12 14.97
C GLU A 41 -20.03 13.19 16.05
N ILE A 42 -19.43 12.01 16.25
CA ILE A 42 -19.84 11.07 17.32
C ILE A 42 -19.71 11.71 18.69
N LYS A 43 -18.61 12.43 18.96
CA LYS A 43 -18.37 13.12 20.23
C LYS A 43 -19.31 14.30 20.49
N GLY A 44 -19.98 14.82 19.45
CA GLY A 44 -21.04 15.80 19.57
C GLY A 44 -22.29 15.30 20.29
N ASP A 45 -22.48 13.98 20.41
CA ASP A 45 -23.50 13.38 21.29
C ASP A 45 -22.91 13.29 22.72
N ASP A 46 -23.51 14.03 23.69
CA ASP A 46 -23.07 14.07 25.08
C ASP A 46 -22.88 12.68 25.71
N SER A 47 -23.67 11.67 25.28
CA SER A 47 -23.57 10.31 25.78
C SER A 47 -22.39 9.52 25.18
N LEU A 48 -21.79 10.03 24.12
CA LEU A 48 -20.67 9.41 23.40
C LEU A 48 -19.36 10.23 23.53
N GLY A 49 -19.38 11.36 24.20
CA GLY A 49 -18.23 12.25 24.41
C GLY A 49 -17.01 11.59 25.06
N GLY A 50 -17.20 10.47 25.77
CA GLY A 50 -16.12 9.66 26.32
C GLY A 50 -15.47 8.69 25.34
N LEU A 51 -15.83 8.69 24.04
CA LEU A 51 -15.12 7.98 23.00
C LEU A 51 -13.85 8.77 22.60
N ASN A 52 -12.68 8.29 22.97
CA ASN A 52 -11.42 9.02 22.82
C ASN A 52 -10.53 8.49 21.70
N ARG A 53 -10.86 7.33 21.13
CA ARG A 53 -10.10 6.78 20.00
C ARG A 53 -10.96 5.84 19.16
N ILE A 54 -10.87 6.01 17.86
CA ILE A 54 -11.35 5.07 16.85
C ILE A 54 -10.12 4.62 16.05
N ALA A 55 -9.90 3.31 15.93
CA ALA A 55 -8.78 2.79 15.15
C ALA A 55 -9.19 1.56 14.35
N ILE A 56 -8.60 1.42 13.18
CA ILE A 56 -8.80 0.30 12.27
C ILE A 56 -7.49 -0.42 12.09
N ALA A 57 -7.53 -1.74 12.22
CA ALA A 57 -6.43 -2.60 11.85
C ALA A 57 -6.90 -3.57 10.78
N LEU A 58 -6.09 -3.72 9.73
CA LEU A 58 -6.34 -4.62 8.59
C LEU A 58 -5.64 -5.96 8.78
N TYR A 59 -6.24 -6.99 8.24
CA TYR A 59 -5.70 -8.35 8.27
C TYR A 59 -5.19 -8.76 6.89
N ASP A 60 -3.93 -9.18 6.85
CA ASP A 60 -3.32 -9.83 5.70
C ASP A 60 -3.33 -11.35 5.94
N GLU A 61 -4.25 -12.05 5.28
CA GLU A 61 -4.42 -13.50 5.40
C GLU A 61 -3.16 -14.26 4.97
N SER A 62 -2.47 -13.79 3.92
CA SER A 62 -1.28 -14.45 3.39
C SER A 62 -0.11 -14.44 4.35
N SER A 63 -0.03 -13.46 5.25
CA SER A 63 1.01 -13.34 6.27
C SER A 63 0.53 -13.60 7.70
N ASP A 64 -0.78 -13.81 7.92
CA ASP A 64 -1.42 -13.90 9.25
C ASP A 64 -1.16 -12.65 10.12
N ILE A 65 -0.99 -11.49 9.47
CA ILE A 65 -0.63 -10.25 10.18
C ILE A 65 -1.84 -9.33 10.26
N LEU A 66 -2.16 -8.91 11.48
CA LEU A 66 -3.00 -7.75 11.77
C LEU A 66 -2.09 -6.53 11.87
N LYS A 67 -2.38 -5.48 11.09
CA LYS A 67 -1.59 -4.24 10.99
C LYS A 67 -2.46 -3.02 11.18
N THR A 68 -1.97 -2.01 11.87
CA THR A 68 -2.67 -0.72 11.99
C THR A 68 -2.82 -0.08 10.60
N PHE A 69 -3.89 0.69 10.43
CA PHE A 69 -4.23 1.31 9.14
C PHE A 69 -4.57 2.79 9.30
N ILE A 70 -5.68 3.11 9.95
CA ILE A 70 -6.09 4.49 10.21
C ILE A 70 -6.61 4.62 11.64
N HIS A 71 -6.51 5.83 12.19
CA HIS A 71 -7.06 6.13 13.50
C HIS A 71 -7.48 7.59 13.61
N SER A 72 -8.32 7.85 14.62
CA SER A 72 -8.59 9.17 15.16
C SER A 72 -8.49 9.07 16.67
N SER A 73 -7.72 9.93 17.33
CA SER A 73 -7.42 9.84 18.77
C SER A 73 -7.34 11.22 19.38
N ASP A 74 -7.88 11.38 20.60
CA ASP A 74 -7.76 12.63 21.39
C ASP A 74 -6.37 12.81 22.00
N GLY A 75 -5.56 11.79 22.03
CA GLY A 75 -4.20 11.77 22.54
C GLY A 75 -3.27 11.01 21.59
N ASP A 76 -2.14 10.57 22.13
CA ASP A 76 -1.16 9.79 21.39
C ASP A 76 -1.76 8.49 20.83
N ASN A 77 -1.29 8.08 19.64
CA ASN A 77 -1.61 6.77 19.10
C ASN A 77 -0.54 5.74 19.52
N PRO A 78 -0.78 4.94 20.57
CA PRO A 78 0.23 4.03 21.11
C PRO A 78 0.52 2.84 20.20
N LEU A 79 -0.29 2.63 19.16
CA LEU A 79 -0.20 1.46 18.28
C LEU A 79 0.14 1.84 16.83
N GLU A 80 0.64 3.05 16.57
CA GLU A 80 1.09 3.45 15.25
C GLU A 80 2.17 2.49 14.71
N HIS A 81 2.09 2.15 13.43
CA HIS A 81 2.96 1.19 12.73
C HIS A 81 3.06 -0.20 13.40
N SER A 82 2.07 -0.56 14.20
CA SER A 82 2.06 -1.83 14.93
C SER A 82 1.56 -2.98 14.07
N THR A 83 2.18 -4.13 14.27
CA THR A 83 1.76 -5.40 13.66
C THR A 83 1.73 -6.50 14.72
N ALA A 84 0.83 -7.48 14.51
CA ALA A 84 0.77 -8.67 15.37
C ALA A 84 0.20 -9.85 14.59
N LYS A 85 0.62 -11.07 14.89
CA LYS A 85 0.01 -12.26 14.30
C LYS A 85 -1.36 -12.53 14.93
N LEU A 86 -2.39 -12.69 14.10
CA LEU A 86 -3.74 -12.97 14.59
C LEU A 86 -3.81 -14.35 15.27
N SER A 87 -3.00 -15.32 14.82
CA SER A 87 -2.87 -16.63 15.45
C SER A 87 -2.40 -16.58 16.90
N GLU A 88 -1.61 -15.55 17.27
CA GLU A 88 -1.11 -15.32 18.63
C GLU A 88 -2.12 -14.57 19.53
N MET A 89 -3.27 -14.18 18.96
CA MET A 89 -4.34 -13.43 19.63
C MET A 89 -5.66 -14.24 19.71
N PRO A 90 -5.77 -15.28 20.55
CA PRO A 90 -6.91 -16.22 20.53
C PRO A 90 -8.28 -15.52 20.62
N GLY A 91 -8.40 -14.47 21.45
CA GLY A 91 -9.63 -13.71 21.60
C GLY A 91 -10.06 -12.94 20.34
N LEU A 92 -9.11 -12.35 19.59
CA LEU A 92 -9.40 -11.69 18.32
C LEU A 92 -9.66 -12.71 17.21
N LYS A 93 -8.88 -13.81 17.19
CA LYS A 93 -9.10 -14.91 16.23
C LYS A 93 -10.50 -15.50 16.36
N LEU A 94 -10.99 -15.67 17.59
CA LEU A 94 -12.35 -16.14 17.81
C LEU A 94 -13.38 -15.14 17.27
N LEU A 95 -13.19 -13.83 17.53
CA LEU A 95 -14.08 -12.77 17.02
C LEU A 95 -14.11 -12.73 15.49
N ALA A 96 -12.95 -12.86 14.83
CA ALA A 96 -12.86 -12.91 13.38
C ALA A 96 -13.67 -14.09 12.80
N ARG A 97 -13.66 -15.24 13.48
CA ARG A 97 -14.38 -16.46 13.02
C ARG A 97 -15.87 -16.41 13.28
N MET A 98 -16.29 -15.87 14.44
CA MET A 98 -17.69 -15.91 14.88
C MET A 98 -18.49 -14.65 14.52
N GLY A 99 -17.84 -13.57 14.08
CA GLY A 99 -18.49 -12.30 13.78
C GLY A 99 -19.07 -11.58 15.01
N GLY A 100 -18.68 -11.99 16.21
CA GLY A 100 -19.13 -11.38 17.45
C GLY A 100 -18.47 -10.03 17.72
N ARG A 101 -18.92 -9.34 18.77
CA ARG A 101 -18.34 -8.10 19.25
C ARG A 101 -17.79 -8.32 20.66
N ARG A 102 -16.74 -7.58 21.04
CA ARG A 102 -16.12 -7.74 22.36
C ARG A 102 -16.02 -6.42 23.10
N THR A 103 -16.49 -6.38 24.32
CA THR A 103 -16.30 -5.25 25.24
C THR A 103 -15.30 -5.65 26.33
N LEU A 104 -14.30 -4.79 26.53
CA LEU A 104 -13.34 -4.87 27.62
C LEU A 104 -13.50 -3.58 28.43
N ASN A 105 -14.22 -3.65 29.52
CA ASN A 105 -14.54 -2.50 30.37
C ASN A 105 -13.43 -2.14 31.37
N ASP A 106 -12.36 -2.97 31.44
CA ASP A 106 -11.20 -2.78 32.29
C ASP A 106 -9.96 -3.32 31.58
N LEU A 107 -9.26 -2.42 30.88
CA LEU A 107 -8.03 -2.76 30.15
C LEU A 107 -6.84 -3.02 31.07
N GLU A 108 -6.85 -2.49 32.31
CA GLU A 108 -5.77 -2.72 33.25
C GLU A 108 -5.66 -4.21 33.61
N LYS A 109 -6.80 -4.90 33.82
CA LYS A 109 -6.81 -6.36 34.03
C LYS A 109 -6.22 -7.13 32.82
N VAL A 110 -6.44 -6.66 31.62
CA VAL A 110 -5.89 -7.28 30.39
C VAL A 110 -4.39 -7.02 30.28
N ALA A 111 -3.95 -5.81 30.64
CA ALA A 111 -2.54 -5.43 30.64
C ALA A 111 -1.74 -6.24 31.66
N LEU A 112 -2.32 -6.47 32.88
CA LEU A 112 -1.73 -7.33 33.93
C LEU A 112 -1.54 -8.78 33.46
N ALA A 113 -2.32 -9.24 32.49
CA ALA A 113 -2.14 -10.56 31.85
C ALA A 113 -1.01 -10.59 30.81
N GLY A 114 -0.18 -9.52 30.71
CA GLY A 114 1.00 -9.47 29.86
C GLY A 114 0.72 -9.27 28.36
N ARG A 115 -0.41 -8.65 28.00
CA ARG A 115 -0.74 -8.37 26.60
C ARG A 115 -0.15 -7.04 26.15
N ASP A 116 0.91 -7.04 25.35
CA ASP A 116 1.66 -5.85 24.93
C ASP A 116 0.78 -4.72 24.42
N HIS A 117 -0.19 -5.02 23.54
CA HIS A 117 -1.10 -4.01 23.03
C HIS A 117 -1.96 -3.35 24.12
N ALA A 118 -2.39 -4.13 25.12
CA ALA A 118 -3.16 -3.60 26.26
C ALA A 118 -2.27 -2.77 27.18
N ILE A 119 -1.02 -3.21 27.42
CA ILE A 119 -0.02 -2.45 28.18
C ILE A 119 0.20 -1.08 27.56
N ARG A 120 0.41 -1.02 26.26
CA ARG A 120 0.63 0.25 25.53
C ARG A 120 -0.61 1.15 25.57
N LEU A 121 -1.82 0.60 25.38
CA LEU A 121 -3.06 1.36 25.51
C LEU A 121 -3.26 1.93 26.91
N VAL A 122 -3.03 1.12 27.96
CA VAL A 122 -3.15 1.56 29.36
C VAL A 122 -2.11 2.64 29.68
N ALA A 123 -0.88 2.50 29.20
CA ALA A 123 0.17 3.52 29.36
C ALA A 123 -0.21 4.87 28.74
N SER A 124 -0.99 4.87 27.66
CA SER A 124 -1.52 6.09 27.00
C SER A 124 -2.87 6.54 27.56
N GLY A 125 -3.30 6.03 28.71
CA GLY A 125 -4.49 6.47 29.43
C GLY A 125 -5.79 5.74 29.10
N TYR A 126 -5.85 4.86 28.11
CA TYR A 126 -7.07 4.14 27.77
C TYR A 126 -7.42 3.10 28.85
N ARG A 127 -8.72 3.00 29.19
CA ARG A 127 -9.23 2.13 30.27
C ARG A 127 -10.26 1.12 29.81
N SER A 128 -10.96 1.39 28.72
CA SER A 128 -11.93 0.45 28.16
C SER A 128 -11.85 0.38 26.63
N SER A 129 -12.32 -0.73 26.06
CA SER A 129 -12.25 -1.00 24.63
C SER A 129 -13.47 -1.77 24.14
N TYR A 130 -13.99 -1.38 22.99
CA TYR A 130 -14.99 -2.12 22.24
C TYR A 130 -14.43 -2.50 20.87
N THR A 131 -14.48 -3.79 20.53
CA THR A 131 -13.90 -4.34 19.30
C THR A 131 -15.00 -4.91 18.41
N VAL A 132 -15.00 -4.50 17.15
CA VAL A 132 -15.96 -4.94 16.12
C VAL A 132 -15.17 -5.52 14.93
N PRO A 133 -15.41 -6.77 14.50
CA PRO A 133 -14.81 -7.29 13.29
C PRO A 133 -15.39 -6.59 12.06
N ILE A 134 -14.53 -6.23 11.11
CA ILE A 134 -14.90 -5.72 9.79
C ILE A 134 -14.91 -6.91 8.84
N GLN A 135 -16.12 -7.35 8.46
CA GLN A 135 -16.28 -8.52 7.61
C GLN A 135 -17.55 -8.44 6.77
N SER A 136 -17.53 -8.98 5.57
CA SER A 136 -18.67 -9.07 4.66
C SER A 136 -18.55 -10.29 3.76
N LYS A 137 -19.69 -10.96 3.50
CA LYS A 137 -19.78 -12.09 2.57
C LYS A 137 -18.73 -13.19 2.79
N GLY A 138 -18.41 -13.46 4.06
CA GLY A 138 -17.39 -14.45 4.43
C GLY A 138 -15.94 -13.97 4.34
N MET A 139 -15.70 -12.74 3.90
CA MET A 139 -14.38 -12.13 3.87
C MET A 139 -14.14 -11.31 5.14
N PHE A 140 -13.01 -11.53 5.80
CA PHE A 140 -12.57 -10.79 6.97
C PHE A 140 -11.52 -9.75 6.55
N TYR A 141 -11.77 -8.47 6.85
CA TYR A 141 -10.88 -7.36 6.50
C TYR A 141 -9.99 -6.94 7.68
N GLY A 142 -10.48 -7.12 8.91
CA GLY A 142 -9.78 -6.68 10.10
C GLY A 142 -10.71 -6.31 11.25
N PHE A 143 -10.30 -5.37 12.07
CA PHE A 143 -11.06 -4.93 13.24
C PHE A 143 -11.17 -3.41 13.31
N LEU A 144 -12.33 -2.95 13.80
CA LEU A 144 -12.57 -1.63 14.34
C LEU A 144 -12.43 -1.68 15.85
N PHE A 145 -11.57 -0.82 16.41
CA PHE A 145 -11.37 -0.64 17.84
C PHE A 145 -11.86 0.74 18.25
N LEU A 146 -12.70 0.77 19.27
CA LEU A 146 -13.21 1.97 19.92
C LEU A 146 -12.66 1.97 21.34
N ASN A 147 -12.00 3.04 21.78
CA ASN A 147 -11.36 3.11 23.09
C ASN A 147 -11.81 4.37 23.86
N SER A 148 -11.87 4.25 25.18
CA SER A 148 -12.19 5.34 26.09
C SER A 148 -11.16 5.43 27.22
N PHE A 149 -10.93 6.63 27.73
CA PHE A 149 -10.15 6.87 28.95
C PHE A 149 -10.92 6.49 30.22
N GLU A 150 -12.22 6.20 30.10
CA GLU A 150 -13.07 5.83 31.21
C GLU A 150 -13.18 4.30 31.35
N THR A 151 -13.03 3.79 32.57
CA THR A 151 -13.35 2.40 32.89
C THR A 151 -14.86 2.20 32.82
N GLY A 152 -15.32 1.14 32.13
CA GLY A 152 -16.75 0.83 32.05
C GLY A 152 -17.56 1.73 31.10
N PHE A 153 -16.93 2.52 30.28
CA PHE A 153 -17.61 3.44 29.32
C PHE A 153 -18.60 2.71 28.41
N PHE A 154 -18.26 1.55 27.90
CA PHE A 154 -19.07 0.81 26.92
C PHE A 154 -20.23 0.07 27.59
N THR A 155 -21.20 0.83 28.12
CA THR A 155 -22.47 0.32 28.68
C THR A 155 -23.45 -0.05 27.55
N ALA A 156 -24.52 -0.78 27.90
CA ALA A 156 -25.55 -1.16 26.90
C ALA A 156 -26.19 0.05 26.18
N PRO A 157 -26.53 1.17 26.85
CA PRO A 157 -27.02 2.38 26.16
C PRO A 157 -25.97 2.99 25.20
N VAL A 158 -24.70 3.10 25.64
CA VAL A 158 -23.60 3.63 24.80
C VAL A 158 -23.40 2.73 23.57
N LEU A 159 -23.35 1.42 23.76
CA LEU A 159 -23.20 0.46 22.66
C LEU A 159 -24.37 0.51 21.66
N HIS A 160 -25.59 0.72 22.14
CA HIS A 160 -26.76 0.87 21.28
C HIS A 160 -26.63 2.08 20.35
N ARG A 161 -26.14 3.23 20.87
CA ARG A 161 -25.92 4.45 20.10
C ARG A 161 -24.69 4.37 19.17
N LEU A 162 -23.60 3.72 19.62
CA LEU A 162 -22.37 3.55 18.82
C LEU A 162 -22.55 2.56 17.65
N ARG A 163 -23.49 1.65 17.73
CA ARG A 163 -23.67 0.59 16.74
C ARG A 163 -23.84 1.11 15.30
N PRO A 164 -24.70 2.08 15.00
CA PRO A 164 -24.85 2.61 13.64
C PRO A 164 -23.56 3.23 13.10
N TYR A 165 -22.82 3.95 13.94
CA TYR A 165 -21.54 4.55 13.56
C TYR A 165 -20.48 3.48 13.28
N ALA A 166 -20.37 2.46 14.14
CA ALA A 166 -19.46 1.35 13.92
C ALA A 166 -19.75 0.60 12.60
N GLU A 167 -21.03 0.39 12.30
CA GLU A 167 -21.47 -0.21 11.03
C GLU A 167 -21.14 0.69 9.82
N LEU A 168 -21.38 2.00 9.94
CA LEU A 168 -21.05 2.98 8.90
C LEU A 168 -19.53 3.01 8.63
N ILE A 169 -18.71 3.11 9.68
CA ILE A 169 -17.24 3.10 9.56
C ILE A 169 -16.78 1.82 8.86
N ALA A 170 -17.28 0.66 9.29
CA ALA A 170 -16.95 -0.63 8.68
C ALA A 170 -17.32 -0.66 7.18
N GLN A 171 -18.49 -0.14 6.80
CA GLN A 171 -18.92 -0.07 5.40
C GLN A 171 -18.03 0.85 4.55
N ILE A 172 -17.65 2.02 5.09
CA ILE A 172 -16.76 2.95 4.40
C ILE A 172 -15.40 2.29 4.13
N VAL A 173 -14.82 1.65 5.14
CA VAL A 173 -13.53 0.95 5.02
C VAL A 173 -13.61 -0.20 4.03
N MET A 174 -14.63 -1.05 4.13
CA MET A 174 -14.81 -2.17 3.20
C MET A 174 -14.95 -1.70 1.77
N ARG A 175 -15.76 -0.66 1.52
CA ARG A 175 -15.97 -0.11 0.17
C ARG A 175 -14.65 0.37 -0.45
N GLU A 176 -13.83 1.06 0.32
CA GLU A 176 -12.54 1.57 -0.14
C GLU A 176 -11.58 0.42 -0.49
N LEU A 177 -11.44 -0.54 0.42
CA LEU A 177 -10.57 -1.71 0.20
C LEU A 177 -11.06 -2.61 -0.93
N ASP A 178 -12.38 -2.81 -1.08
CA ASP A 178 -12.95 -3.58 -2.18
C ASP A 178 -12.66 -2.95 -3.53
N THR A 179 -12.64 -1.62 -3.61
CA THR A 179 -12.29 -0.90 -4.84
C THR A 179 -10.85 -1.21 -5.26
N VAL A 180 -9.90 -1.12 -4.32
CA VAL A 180 -8.48 -1.46 -4.59
C VAL A 180 -8.34 -2.94 -4.97
N ARG A 181 -9.00 -3.84 -4.25
CA ARG A 181 -9.00 -5.28 -4.55
C ARG A 181 -9.58 -5.61 -5.90
N MET A 182 -10.70 -4.98 -6.28
CA MET A 182 -11.27 -5.18 -7.62
C MET A 182 -10.33 -4.73 -8.71
N MET A 183 -9.64 -3.60 -8.54
CA MET A 183 -8.64 -3.13 -9.48
C MET A 183 -7.46 -4.10 -9.60
N GLN A 184 -6.92 -4.59 -8.48
CA GLN A 184 -5.87 -5.61 -8.48
C GLN A 184 -6.33 -6.92 -9.14
N ALA A 185 -7.57 -7.37 -8.87
CA ALA A 185 -8.14 -8.54 -9.48
C ALA A 185 -8.32 -8.37 -11.00
N ALA A 186 -8.79 -7.20 -11.46
CA ALA A 186 -8.91 -6.90 -12.88
C ALA A 186 -7.55 -6.97 -13.58
N VAL A 187 -6.50 -6.37 -12.98
CA VAL A 187 -5.13 -6.44 -13.50
C VAL A 187 -4.63 -7.88 -13.55
N LYS A 188 -4.88 -8.68 -12.48
CA LYS A 188 -4.50 -10.10 -12.45
C LYS A 188 -5.18 -10.88 -13.57
N VAL A 189 -6.48 -10.70 -13.78
CA VAL A 189 -7.23 -11.37 -14.87
C VAL A 189 -6.68 -10.95 -16.24
N ILE A 190 -6.43 -9.66 -16.46
CA ILE A 190 -5.86 -9.16 -17.72
C ILE A 190 -4.50 -9.82 -17.99
N ARG A 191 -3.63 -9.92 -16.97
CA ARG A 191 -2.34 -10.63 -17.09
C ARG A 191 -2.53 -12.11 -17.44
N GLN A 192 -3.45 -12.82 -16.79
CA GLN A 192 -3.73 -14.24 -17.04
C GLN A 192 -4.32 -14.50 -18.43
N VAL A 193 -5.25 -13.64 -18.90
CA VAL A 193 -5.87 -13.78 -20.23
C VAL A 193 -4.88 -13.46 -21.35
N SER A 194 -3.93 -12.59 -21.10
CA SER A 194 -2.86 -12.24 -22.05
C SER A 194 -1.87 -13.39 -22.24
N THR A 195 -2.17 -14.55 -21.68
CA THR A 195 -1.43 -15.82 -21.75
C THR A 195 0.09 -15.70 -21.63
N VAL A 196 0.61 -16.13 -20.48
CA VAL A 196 2.04 -16.50 -20.27
C VAL A 196 3.03 -15.40 -20.76
N ARG A 197 2.68 -14.13 -20.62
CA ARG A 197 3.44 -13.03 -21.22
C ARG A 197 4.49 -12.40 -20.34
N ASP A 198 4.49 -12.69 -19.03
CA ASP A 198 5.44 -12.00 -18.12
C ASP A 198 6.10 -13.04 -17.20
N GLU A 199 7.42 -12.93 -17.03
CA GLU A 199 8.18 -13.72 -16.06
C GLU A 199 7.93 -13.26 -14.60
N GLU A 200 7.09 -12.22 -14.39
CA GLU A 200 6.73 -11.77 -13.06
C GLU A 200 5.77 -12.74 -12.39
N THR A 201 6.30 -13.53 -11.49
CA THR A 201 5.55 -14.50 -10.69
C THR A 201 4.70 -13.83 -9.61
N GLY A 202 3.65 -14.54 -9.14
CA GLY A 202 2.88 -14.08 -7.98
C GLY A 202 3.75 -13.88 -6.75
N ALA A 203 4.79 -14.70 -6.60
CA ALA A 203 5.79 -14.59 -5.55
C ALA A 203 6.57 -13.28 -5.62
N HIS A 204 7.04 -12.86 -6.80
CA HIS A 204 7.69 -11.55 -7.01
C HIS A 204 6.80 -10.41 -6.52
N LEU A 205 5.56 -10.34 -7.00
CA LEU A 205 4.63 -9.28 -6.62
C LEU A 205 4.36 -9.25 -5.11
N ALA A 206 4.25 -10.43 -4.49
CA ALA A 206 4.04 -10.56 -3.05
C ALA A 206 5.27 -10.10 -2.24
N ARG A 207 6.49 -10.42 -2.68
CA ARG A 207 7.74 -9.96 -2.04
C ARG A 207 7.94 -8.47 -2.22
N MET A 208 7.79 -7.97 -3.44
CA MET A 208 7.94 -6.55 -3.79
C MET A 208 7.03 -5.65 -2.95
N ALA A 209 5.74 -6.01 -2.81
CA ALA A 209 4.82 -5.30 -1.92
C ALA A 209 5.32 -5.25 -0.46
N ARG A 210 5.91 -6.32 0.04
CA ARG A 210 6.41 -6.41 1.42
C ARG A 210 7.71 -5.68 1.64
N TYR A 211 8.59 -5.67 0.64
CA TYR A 211 9.81 -4.86 0.68
C TYR A 211 9.48 -3.37 0.67
N THR A 212 8.55 -2.92 -0.19
CA THR A 212 8.11 -1.51 -0.16
C THR A 212 7.53 -1.12 1.19
N ARG A 213 6.74 -2.02 1.81
CA ARG A 213 6.21 -1.80 3.16
C ARG A 213 7.33 -1.73 4.21
N ALA A 214 8.30 -2.62 4.17
CA ALA A 214 9.43 -2.63 5.11
C ALA A 214 10.24 -1.32 5.01
N ILE A 215 10.56 -0.89 3.79
CA ILE A 215 11.25 0.39 3.53
C ILE A 215 10.41 1.56 4.06
N ALA A 216 9.12 1.64 3.72
CA ALA A 216 8.24 2.74 4.12
C ALA A 216 8.12 2.85 5.65
N LEU A 217 8.00 1.73 6.37
CA LEU A 217 7.98 1.72 7.84
C LEU A 217 9.27 2.25 8.47
N LYS A 218 10.43 1.96 7.88
CA LYS A 218 11.72 2.51 8.34
C LYS A 218 11.85 4.00 8.05
N LEU A 219 11.27 4.46 6.95
CA LEU A 219 11.28 5.87 6.55
C LEU A 219 10.21 6.70 7.28
N ALA A 220 9.19 6.06 7.86
CA ALA A 220 8.03 6.72 8.44
C ALA A 220 8.40 7.80 9.47
N PRO A 221 9.33 7.60 10.43
CA PRO A 221 9.67 8.64 11.40
C PRO A 221 10.33 9.87 10.76
N ARG A 222 11.07 9.67 9.66
CA ARG A 222 11.79 10.77 8.98
C ARG A 222 10.91 11.58 8.04
N TYR A 223 10.01 10.88 7.32
CA TYR A 223 9.19 11.48 6.28
C TYR A 223 7.74 11.73 6.73
N GLY A 224 7.41 11.44 8.00
CA GLY A 224 6.06 11.61 8.53
C GLY A 224 5.02 10.71 7.85
N LEU A 225 5.40 9.50 7.44
CA LEU A 225 4.49 8.58 6.76
C LEU A 225 3.55 7.94 7.78
N ASN A 226 2.26 8.06 7.55
CA ASN A 226 1.25 7.39 8.37
C ASN A 226 0.98 5.95 7.88
N ASP A 227 0.25 5.19 8.68
CA ASP A 227 -0.12 3.80 8.35
C ASP A 227 -0.95 3.71 7.06
N GLU A 228 -1.74 4.73 6.73
CA GLU A 228 -2.54 4.81 5.51
C GLU A 228 -1.64 4.85 4.27
N PHE A 229 -0.60 5.70 4.26
CA PHE A 229 0.40 5.76 3.19
C PHE A 229 1.10 4.40 3.00
N VAL A 230 1.56 3.80 4.11
CA VAL A 230 2.25 2.51 4.09
C VAL A 230 1.37 1.40 3.51
N GLU A 231 0.08 1.39 3.86
CA GLU A 231 -0.86 0.39 3.36
C GLU A 231 -1.13 0.56 1.87
N TYR A 232 -1.40 1.78 1.40
CA TYR A 232 -1.66 2.00 -0.03
C TYR A 232 -0.42 1.73 -0.88
N LEU A 233 0.77 2.08 -0.41
CA LEU A 233 2.00 1.72 -1.11
C LEU A 233 2.16 0.20 -1.23
N PHE A 234 1.89 -0.54 -0.13
CA PHE A 234 1.86 -2.00 -0.15
C PHE A 234 0.88 -2.58 -1.17
N GLN A 235 -0.30 -1.95 -1.30
CA GLN A 235 -1.35 -2.39 -2.23
C GLN A 235 -1.02 -2.05 -3.69
N PHE A 236 -0.35 -0.93 -3.95
CA PHE A 236 -0.14 -0.40 -5.30
C PHE A 236 1.19 -0.81 -5.91
N ALA A 237 2.22 -1.06 -5.12
CA ALA A 237 3.54 -1.45 -5.61
C ALA A 237 3.51 -2.65 -6.58
N PRO A 238 2.68 -3.69 -6.40
CA PRO A 238 2.57 -4.80 -7.35
C PRO A 238 2.06 -4.41 -8.75
N LEU A 239 1.54 -3.19 -8.92
CA LEU A 239 0.97 -2.72 -10.18
C LEU A 239 1.95 -1.88 -11.02
N HIS A 240 3.20 -1.68 -10.54
CA HIS A 240 4.20 -0.81 -11.18
C HIS A 240 4.41 -1.11 -12.66
N ASP A 241 4.42 -2.37 -13.02
CA ASP A 241 4.68 -2.88 -14.36
C ASP A 241 3.41 -3.24 -15.17
N LEU A 242 2.24 -2.71 -14.77
CA LEU A 242 0.96 -2.97 -15.45
C LEU A 242 1.02 -2.78 -16.98
N GLY A 243 1.77 -1.80 -17.43
CA GLY A 243 1.88 -1.47 -18.86
C GLY A 243 2.66 -2.48 -19.70
N LYS A 244 3.38 -3.43 -19.11
CA LYS A 244 4.06 -4.52 -19.84
C LYS A 244 3.11 -5.34 -20.71
N ILE A 245 1.82 -5.36 -20.39
CA ILE A 245 0.78 -5.99 -21.19
C ILE A 245 0.73 -5.46 -22.64
N SER A 246 1.18 -4.25 -22.89
CA SER A 246 1.22 -3.63 -24.21
C SER A 246 2.52 -3.90 -24.99
N VAL A 247 3.52 -4.51 -24.35
CA VAL A 247 4.81 -4.80 -25.00
C VAL A 247 4.67 -6.06 -25.87
N PRO A 248 5.14 -6.05 -27.12
CA PRO A 248 5.09 -7.23 -28.00
C PRO A 248 5.90 -8.42 -27.42
N ASP A 249 5.38 -9.65 -27.57
CA ASP A 249 5.97 -10.87 -27.00
C ASP A 249 7.42 -11.10 -27.40
N HIS A 250 7.77 -10.84 -28.66
CA HIS A 250 9.13 -11.03 -29.16
C HIS A 250 10.16 -10.09 -28.50
N ILE A 251 9.69 -9.04 -27.83
CA ILE A 251 10.52 -8.13 -27.02
C ILE A 251 10.47 -8.52 -25.55
N LEU A 252 9.25 -8.72 -25.02
CA LEU A 252 9.04 -9.02 -23.61
C LEU A 252 9.72 -10.33 -23.19
N LEU A 253 9.56 -11.38 -24.02
CA LEU A 253 10.07 -12.74 -23.78
C LEU A 253 11.40 -13.03 -24.48
N LYS A 254 12.13 -12.00 -24.92
CA LYS A 254 13.37 -12.20 -25.64
C LYS A 254 14.44 -12.83 -24.74
N PRO A 255 14.95 -14.05 -25.07
CA PRO A 255 15.96 -14.73 -24.27
C PRO A 255 17.38 -14.16 -24.49
N ALA A 256 17.49 -12.86 -24.74
CA ALA A 256 18.73 -12.15 -24.99
C ALA A 256 18.60 -10.67 -24.61
N ARG A 257 19.71 -9.95 -24.58
CA ARG A 257 19.68 -8.48 -24.37
C ARG A 257 18.87 -7.80 -25.47
N LEU A 258 18.04 -6.83 -25.07
CA LEU A 258 17.31 -5.99 -25.99
C LEU A 258 18.26 -5.08 -26.77
N THR A 259 17.98 -4.92 -28.06
CA THR A 259 18.62 -3.85 -28.85
C THR A 259 18.16 -2.47 -28.36
N PRO A 260 18.87 -1.38 -28.70
CA PRO A 260 18.42 -0.02 -28.31
C PRO A 260 16.99 0.31 -28.77
N GLN A 261 16.58 -0.17 -29.95
CA GLN A 261 15.23 0.03 -30.49
C GLN A 261 14.19 -0.76 -29.68
N GLU A 262 14.45 -2.04 -29.39
CA GLU A 262 13.59 -2.88 -28.57
C GLU A 262 13.49 -2.33 -27.13
N PHE A 263 14.60 -1.84 -26.58
CA PHE A 263 14.61 -1.21 -25.26
C PHE A 263 13.76 0.07 -25.22
N ASN A 264 13.73 0.86 -26.30
CA ASN A 264 12.84 2.00 -26.38
C ASN A 264 11.37 1.59 -26.43
N ILE A 265 11.02 0.48 -27.07
CA ILE A 265 9.67 -0.08 -27.04
C ILE A 265 9.36 -0.56 -25.62
N MET A 266 10.28 -1.28 -24.98
CA MET A 266 10.13 -1.74 -23.59
C MET A 266 9.86 -0.57 -22.62
N LYS A 267 10.61 0.54 -22.72
CA LYS A 267 10.39 1.73 -21.88
C LYS A 267 8.97 2.31 -22.04
N GLY A 268 8.30 2.04 -23.14
CA GLY A 268 6.93 2.47 -23.42
C GLY A 268 5.90 1.89 -22.45
N HIS A 269 6.22 0.79 -21.72
CA HIS A 269 5.30 0.21 -20.73
C HIS A 269 4.91 1.21 -19.63
N VAL A 270 5.81 2.11 -19.25
CA VAL A 270 5.52 3.13 -18.23
C VAL A 270 4.36 4.03 -18.66
N ALA A 271 4.45 4.63 -19.85
CA ALA A 271 3.39 5.49 -20.38
C ALA A 271 2.08 4.72 -20.57
N ARG A 272 2.17 3.50 -21.10
CA ARG A 272 0.99 2.62 -21.28
C ARG A 272 0.36 2.21 -19.96
N GLY A 273 1.16 1.94 -18.92
CA GLY A 273 0.66 1.66 -17.58
C GLY A 273 -0.15 2.82 -17.01
N VAL A 274 0.36 4.04 -17.17
CA VAL A 274 -0.36 5.27 -16.77
C VAL A 274 -1.67 5.41 -17.55
N GLU A 275 -1.66 5.25 -18.87
CA GLU A 275 -2.88 5.30 -19.70
C GLU A 275 -3.92 4.28 -19.24
N ILE A 276 -3.52 3.04 -18.99
CA ILE A 276 -4.43 1.97 -18.52
C ILE A 276 -5.07 2.36 -17.18
N VAL A 277 -4.28 2.85 -16.25
CA VAL A 277 -4.77 3.26 -14.94
C VAL A 277 -5.68 4.48 -15.05
N ASP A 278 -5.32 5.49 -15.84
CA ASP A 278 -6.14 6.68 -16.04
C ASP A 278 -7.51 6.32 -16.68
N LEU A 279 -7.54 5.35 -17.63
CA LEU A 279 -8.77 4.81 -18.21
C LEU A 279 -9.61 4.04 -17.17
N MET A 280 -8.99 3.12 -16.42
CA MET A 280 -9.69 2.35 -15.37
C MET A 280 -10.34 3.29 -14.35
N VAL A 281 -9.64 4.32 -13.93
CA VAL A 281 -10.16 5.30 -12.99
C VAL A 281 -11.28 6.13 -13.59
N GLY A 282 -11.13 6.55 -14.85
CA GLY A 282 -12.17 7.28 -15.60
C GLY A 282 -13.47 6.49 -15.70
N ASP A 283 -13.37 5.27 -16.20
CA ASP A 283 -14.54 4.40 -16.45
C ASP A 283 -15.22 3.92 -15.17
N MET A 284 -14.45 3.68 -14.09
CA MET A 284 -14.96 3.24 -12.80
C MET A 284 -15.42 4.39 -11.88
N GLY A 285 -15.23 5.64 -12.29
CA GLY A 285 -15.58 6.81 -11.46
C GLY A 285 -14.72 6.97 -10.20
N LEU A 286 -13.46 6.52 -10.25
CA LEU A 286 -12.56 6.45 -9.11
C LEU A 286 -11.65 7.67 -8.94
N GLN A 287 -11.89 8.76 -9.70
CA GLN A 287 -11.09 9.99 -9.65
C GLN A 287 -11.06 10.62 -8.25
N SER A 288 -12.06 10.30 -7.43
CA SER A 288 -12.17 10.79 -6.05
C SER A 288 -11.40 9.94 -5.02
N LEU A 289 -10.72 8.86 -5.42
CA LEU A 289 -9.90 8.08 -4.50
C LEU A 289 -8.66 8.86 -4.09
N PRO A 290 -8.46 9.13 -2.78
CA PRO A 290 -7.39 10.02 -2.30
C PRO A 290 -5.99 9.55 -2.66
N HIS A 291 -5.79 8.23 -2.74
CA HIS A 291 -4.48 7.61 -2.94
C HIS A 291 -4.20 7.23 -4.41
N PHE A 292 -5.10 7.56 -5.32
CA PHE A 292 -4.90 7.29 -6.74
C PHE A 292 -3.62 7.95 -7.32
N PRO A 293 -3.26 9.19 -6.94
CA PRO A 293 -1.98 9.78 -7.35
C PRO A 293 -0.77 8.92 -6.99
N MET A 294 -0.77 8.23 -5.83
CA MET A 294 0.31 7.31 -5.44
C MET A 294 0.46 6.15 -6.42
N LEU A 295 -0.66 5.49 -6.79
CA LEU A 295 -0.63 4.41 -7.79
C LEU A 295 -0.03 4.90 -9.11
N ARG A 296 -0.50 6.06 -9.59
CA ARG A 296 -0.02 6.67 -10.81
C ARG A 296 1.47 7.00 -10.73
N ASN A 297 1.93 7.52 -9.60
CA ASN A 297 3.33 7.86 -9.34
C ASN A 297 4.22 6.61 -9.32
N VAL A 298 3.80 5.53 -8.68
CA VAL A 298 4.52 4.25 -8.68
C VAL A 298 4.72 3.76 -10.11
N ILE A 299 3.68 3.76 -10.94
CA ILE A 299 3.76 3.32 -12.35
C ILE A 299 4.61 4.27 -13.18
N ALA A 300 4.41 5.59 -13.03
CA ALA A 300 5.04 6.59 -13.89
C ALA A 300 6.54 6.77 -13.64
N TYR A 301 7.01 6.54 -12.40
CA TYR A 301 8.33 7.01 -11.98
C TYR A 301 9.26 5.96 -11.37
N HIS A 302 8.85 4.67 -11.27
CA HIS A 302 9.70 3.62 -10.65
C HIS A 302 11.00 3.34 -11.42
N HIS A 303 11.13 3.81 -12.65
CA HIS A 303 12.35 3.73 -13.47
C HIS A 303 13.14 5.05 -13.53
N GLU A 304 12.70 6.08 -12.82
CA GLU A 304 13.51 7.29 -12.66
C GLU A 304 14.75 7.01 -11.78
N ALA A 305 15.78 7.80 -11.95
CA ALA A 305 17.03 7.67 -11.21
C ALA A 305 17.38 8.98 -10.51
N MET A 306 17.98 8.92 -9.34
CA MET A 306 18.31 10.10 -8.53
C MET A 306 19.18 11.13 -9.26
N ASP A 307 20.00 10.68 -10.22
CA ASP A 307 20.86 11.52 -11.05
C ASP A 307 20.18 12.05 -12.34
N GLY A 308 18.92 11.74 -12.57
CA GLY A 308 18.16 12.11 -13.78
C GLY A 308 18.46 11.26 -15.00
N SER A 309 19.25 10.20 -14.89
CA SER A 309 19.55 9.27 -15.99
C SER A 309 18.45 8.22 -16.22
N GLY A 310 17.38 8.26 -15.42
CA GLY A 310 16.23 7.38 -15.52
C GLY A 310 15.30 7.70 -16.70
N TYR A 311 14.14 7.08 -16.70
CA TYR A 311 13.09 7.30 -17.70
C TYR A 311 11.70 7.14 -17.08
N PRO A 312 10.63 7.67 -17.70
CA PRO A 312 10.58 8.31 -19.03
C PRO A 312 10.84 9.81 -19.02
N TYR A 313 10.80 10.49 -17.85
CA TYR A 313 10.82 11.95 -17.79
C TYR A 313 12.19 12.53 -17.43
N GLY A 314 13.12 11.72 -16.94
CA GLY A 314 14.44 12.16 -16.50
C GLY A 314 14.39 13.02 -15.23
N LEU A 315 13.45 12.71 -14.33
CA LEU A 315 13.36 13.38 -13.03
C LEU A 315 14.58 13.03 -12.17
N SER A 316 15.00 13.94 -11.30
CA SER A 316 16.14 13.74 -10.41
C SER A 316 15.82 14.12 -8.96
N GLY A 317 16.50 13.49 -8.00
CA GLY A 317 16.39 13.81 -6.60
C GLY A 317 14.96 13.72 -6.07
N GLU A 318 14.58 14.73 -5.28
CA GLU A 318 13.25 14.80 -4.64
C GLU A 318 12.11 15.12 -5.61
N ALA A 319 12.40 15.49 -6.88
CA ALA A 319 11.37 15.60 -7.91
C ALA A 319 10.74 14.23 -8.24
N ILE A 320 11.42 13.12 -7.91
CA ILE A 320 10.87 11.77 -8.00
C ILE A 320 10.02 11.53 -6.74
N PRO A 321 8.72 11.21 -6.87
CA PRO A 321 7.87 10.90 -5.71
C PRO A 321 8.46 9.81 -4.83
N LEU A 322 8.32 9.95 -3.51
CA LEU A 322 8.92 9.01 -2.54
C LEU A 322 8.46 7.58 -2.76
N GLU A 323 7.17 7.37 -3.05
CA GLU A 323 6.60 6.06 -3.35
C GLU A 323 7.26 5.37 -4.54
N ALA A 324 7.65 6.12 -5.56
CA ALA A 324 8.36 5.60 -6.72
C ALA A 324 9.82 5.27 -6.39
N ARG A 325 10.49 6.11 -5.58
CA ARG A 325 11.86 5.84 -5.11
C ARG A 325 11.93 4.57 -4.25
N ILE A 326 10.92 4.35 -3.40
CA ILE A 326 10.78 3.13 -2.60
C ILE A 326 10.55 1.91 -3.51
N ALA A 327 9.63 2.03 -4.48
CA ALA A 327 9.30 0.95 -5.41
C ALA A 327 10.52 0.54 -6.26
N ALA A 328 11.30 1.50 -6.76
CA ALA A 328 12.51 1.26 -7.54
C ALA A 328 13.56 0.41 -6.79
N VAL A 329 13.77 0.71 -5.50
CA VAL A 329 14.71 -0.06 -4.66
C VAL A 329 14.19 -1.47 -4.40
N ALA A 330 12.90 -1.62 -4.09
CA ALA A 330 12.26 -2.91 -3.81
C ALA A 330 12.26 -3.82 -5.04
N ASP A 331 11.91 -3.29 -6.21
CA ASP A 331 11.87 -4.03 -7.47
C ASP A 331 13.27 -4.54 -7.86
N VAL A 332 14.27 -3.65 -7.88
CA VAL A 332 15.64 -4.05 -8.23
C VAL A 332 16.19 -5.06 -7.23
N PHE A 333 15.92 -4.91 -5.94
CA PHE A 333 16.34 -5.87 -4.93
C PHE A 333 15.74 -7.26 -5.18
N ASP A 334 14.43 -7.35 -5.43
CA ASP A 334 13.78 -8.62 -5.76
C ASP A 334 14.33 -9.22 -7.06
N ALA A 335 14.50 -8.41 -8.09
CA ALA A 335 15.07 -8.85 -9.36
C ALA A 335 16.51 -9.39 -9.25
N LEU A 336 17.28 -8.95 -8.26
CA LEU A 336 18.62 -9.45 -7.98
C LEU A 336 18.62 -10.76 -7.19
N THR A 337 17.73 -10.88 -6.22
CA THR A 337 17.71 -11.96 -5.21
C THR A 337 16.77 -13.11 -5.54
N SER A 338 15.94 -12.98 -6.58
CA SER A 338 15.04 -14.03 -7.04
C SER A 338 15.65 -14.89 -8.16
N ALA A 339 15.28 -16.17 -8.22
CA ALA A 339 15.61 -17.05 -9.31
C ALA A 339 14.91 -16.57 -10.59
N ARG A 340 15.63 -16.58 -11.71
CA ARG A 340 15.06 -16.32 -13.04
C ARG A 340 15.57 -17.41 -14.01
N PRO A 341 14.86 -17.73 -15.08
CA PRO A 341 15.23 -18.80 -16.00
C PRO A 341 16.68 -18.76 -16.52
N TYR A 342 17.26 -17.56 -16.54
CA TYR A 342 18.60 -17.31 -17.09
C TYR A 342 19.60 -16.74 -16.07
N LYS A 343 19.24 -16.71 -14.76
CA LYS A 343 20.08 -16.05 -13.75
C LYS A 343 19.91 -16.69 -12.38
N GLU A 344 21.00 -17.18 -11.81
CA GLU A 344 21.06 -17.58 -10.41
C GLU A 344 20.80 -16.37 -9.49
N PRO A 345 20.03 -16.56 -8.41
CA PRO A 345 19.77 -15.51 -7.44
C PRO A 345 21.07 -15.08 -6.75
N TRP A 346 21.19 -13.78 -6.52
CA TRP A 346 22.29 -13.25 -5.72
C TRP A 346 21.98 -13.44 -4.24
N THR A 347 23.05 -13.50 -3.42
CA THR A 347 22.90 -13.36 -1.97
C THR A 347 22.44 -11.95 -1.64
N ASN A 348 21.74 -11.80 -0.51
CA ASN A 348 21.28 -10.50 -0.03
C ASN A 348 22.45 -9.52 0.13
N ASP A 349 23.60 -9.97 0.68
CA ASP A 349 24.78 -9.13 0.85
C ASP A 349 25.27 -8.56 -0.49
N LYS A 350 25.37 -9.41 -1.51
CA LYS A 350 25.78 -8.97 -2.85
C LYS A 350 24.80 -7.97 -3.46
N ALA A 351 23.51 -8.16 -3.25
CA ALA A 351 22.48 -7.23 -3.71
C ALA A 351 22.56 -5.89 -2.95
N PHE A 352 22.75 -5.93 -1.63
CA PHE A 352 22.95 -4.73 -0.83
C PHE A 352 24.19 -3.94 -1.24
N ASP A 353 25.30 -4.61 -1.53
CA ASP A 353 26.54 -3.95 -1.98
C ASP A 353 26.33 -3.23 -3.31
N LEU A 354 25.59 -3.83 -4.26
CA LEU A 354 25.22 -3.15 -5.51
C LEU A 354 24.37 -1.91 -5.22
N LEU A 355 23.30 -2.06 -4.43
CA LEU A 355 22.39 -0.94 -4.11
C LEU A 355 23.14 0.20 -3.42
N ARG A 356 24.04 -0.11 -2.46
CA ARG A 356 24.91 0.88 -1.79
C ARG A 356 25.83 1.59 -2.79
N SER A 357 26.43 0.85 -3.73
CA SER A 357 27.33 1.42 -4.74
C SER A 357 26.64 2.38 -5.70
N GLN A 358 25.32 2.23 -5.88
CA GLN A 358 24.49 3.06 -6.75
C GLN A 358 23.61 4.06 -5.98
N SER A 359 23.78 4.12 -4.66
CA SER A 359 23.08 5.06 -3.78
C SER A 359 23.47 6.51 -4.12
N GLY A 360 22.47 7.39 -4.21
CA GLY A 360 22.65 8.79 -4.60
C GLY A 360 22.78 9.04 -6.11
N THR A 361 22.96 7.97 -6.92
CA THR A 361 22.98 8.07 -8.39
C THR A 361 21.73 7.42 -8.99
N LYS A 362 21.56 6.13 -8.81
CA LYS A 362 20.36 5.41 -9.28
C LYS A 362 19.27 5.41 -8.23
N PHE A 363 19.62 5.11 -6.98
CA PHE A 363 18.68 4.87 -5.91
C PHE A 363 18.78 5.96 -4.83
N ASP A 364 17.63 6.21 -4.19
CA ASP A 364 17.56 7.09 -3.03
C ASP A 364 18.35 6.49 -1.86
N PRO A 365 19.30 7.25 -1.27
CA PRO A 365 20.13 6.77 -0.16
C PRO A 365 19.32 6.33 1.06
N ASP A 366 18.26 7.03 1.39
CA ASP A 366 17.41 6.70 2.53
C ASP A 366 16.61 5.41 2.29
N CYS A 367 16.11 5.21 1.07
CA CYS A 367 15.42 3.99 0.69
C CYS A 367 16.34 2.78 0.71
N VAL A 368 17.59 2.93 0.24
CA VAL A 368 18.60 1.86 0.29
C VAL A 368 18.96 1.53 1.74
N ALA A 369 19.22 2.53 2.58
CA ALA A 369 19.52 2.33 4.00
C ALA A 369 18.35 1.63 4.72
N ALA A 370 17.13 2.07 4.48
CA ALA A 370 15.93 1.48 5.07
C ALA A 370 15.73 0.00 4.68
N LEU A 371 16.02 -0.37 3.42
CA LEU A 371 16.00 -1.77 3.00
C LEU A 371 17.07 -2.59 3.73
N VAL A 372 18.29 -2.11 3.77
CA VAL A 372 19.42 -2.80 4.45
C VAL A 372 19.13 -2.99 5.93
N ASP A 373 18.57 -1.99 6.60
CA ASP A 373 18.18 -2.06 8.02
C ASP A 373 17.01 -3.02 8.28
N SER A 374 16.40 -3.55 7.22
CA SER A 374 15.27 -4.49 7.28
C SER A 374 15.68 -5.96 7.04
N VAL A 375 16.97 -6.30 7.14
CA VAL A 375 17.51 -7.62 6.78
C VAL A 375 16.78 -8.81 7.40
N ALA A 376 16.39 -8.73 8.67
CA ALA A 376 15.63 -9.80 9.35
C ALA A 376 14.25 -9.98 8.70
N THR A 377 13.53 -8.88 8.46
CA THR A 377 12.23 -8.89 7.78
C THR A 377 12.34 -9.42 6.36
N ILE A 378 13.41 -9.08 5.64
CA ILE A 378 13.68 -9.57 4.29
C ILE A 378 13.83 -11.10 4.28
N GLY A 379 14.58 -11.66 5.22
CA GLY A 379 14.75 -13.11 5.34
C GLY A 379 13.40 -13.83 5.57
N ASP A 380 12.55 -13.30 6.42
CA ASP A 380 11.21 -13.84 6.66
C ASP A 380 10.31 -13.75 5.41
N ILE A 381 10.40 -12.65 4.67
CA ILE A 381 9.65 -12.47 3.41
C ILE A 381 10.11 -13.50 2.37
N GLN A 382 11.42 -13.64 2.15
CA GLN A 382 11.97 -14.58 1.18
C GLN A 382 11.62 -16.04 1.50
N ALA A 383 11.73 -16.42 2.79
CA ALA A 383 11.37 -17.78 3.21
C ALA A 383 9.88 -18.11 3.04
N ARG A 384 9.00 -17.11 3.17
CA ARG A 384 7.55 -17.33 3.11
C ARG A 384 6.98 -17.22 1.70
N PHE A 385 7.59 -16.41 0.84
CA PHE A 385 7.13 -16.15 -0.54
C PHE A 385 8.17 -16.64 -1.54
N ASP A 386 8.69 -17.84 -1.29
CA ASP A 386 9.53 -18.57 -2.24
C ASP A 386 8.68 -19.03 -3.44
N GLU A 387 9.24 -18.97 -4.64
CA GLU A 387 8.54 -19.32 -5.88
C GLU A 387 8.06 -20.76 -5.90
N THR A 388 8.78 -21.68 -5.24
CA THR A 388 8.42 -23.10 -5.19
C THR A 388 7.20 -23.40 -4.30
N VAL A 389 6.84 -22.46 -3.42
CA VAL A 389 5.77 -22.63 -2.42
C VAL A 389 4.55 -21.78 -2.73
N TYR A 390 4.73 -20.66 -3.43
CA TYR A 390 3.70 -19.62 -3.59
C TYR A 390 2.97 -19.68 -4.95
N ASP A 391 3.61 -20.18 -6.01
CA ASP A 391 3.04 -20.41 -7.34
C ASP A 391 2.55 -21.85 -7.48
#